data_294dec903aa7fdb1b5a229d6bca08ab1
#
_entry.id   294dec903aa7fdb1b5a229d6bca08ab1
#
_cell.length_a   1.000
_cell.length_b   1.000
_cell.length_c   1.000
_cell.angle_alpha   90.00
_cell.angle_beta   90.00
_cell.angle_gamma   90.00
#
_symmetry.space_group_name_H-M   'P 1'
#
loop_
_entity.id
_entity.type
_entity.pdbx_description
1 polymer ?
#
loop_
_entity_poly.entity_id
_entity_poly.type
_entity_poly.pdbx_seq_one_letter_code
_entity_poly.pdbx_strand_id
1 'polypeptide(L)'
;SWTYHNENGYQTLAGFSIAHLNQPNSSFYREKDLLARKYNFHGSFIYPINERLDLDPSFSFSVQNKNTNTVLGADLIYYLGRQTMEKIDLKIGFFARLRDAFNFTVGMNHDNWSIDLGYDLNVSGLTSASQTRGAFEISIGYVNRVFKGAKNMKFIVPGDRLLWWES
;
A
#
# COMPACT_ATOMS: atom_id res chain seq x y z
N SER A 1 -2.52 12.41 -4.43
CA SER A 1 -2.41 11.29 -5.37
C SER A 1 -3.23 11.55 -6.61
N TRP A 2 -2.78 11.02 -7.71
CA TRP A 2 -3.46 11.02 -9.01
C TRP A 2 -3.76 9.59 -9.40
N THR A 3 -4.93 9.36 -10.01
CA THR A 3 -5.37 8.03 -10.43
C THR A 3 -5.94 8.10 -11.83
N TYR A 4 -5.58 7.12 -12.65
CA TYR A 4 -6.07 6.95 -13.99
C TYR A 4 -6.66 5.55 -14.17
N HIS A 5 -7.80 5.46 -14.82
CA HIS A 5 -8.49 4.21 -15.17
C HIS A 5 -8.71 4.15 -16.67
N ASN A 6 -8.50 2.99 -17.26
CA ASN A 6 -8.83 2.70 -18.64
C ASN A 6 -10.05 1.75 -18.68
N GLU A 7 -10.83 1.80 -19.76
CA GLU A 7 -11.97 0.91 -20.03
C GLU A 7 -11.59 -0.58 -20.01
N ASN A 8 -10.35 -0.91 -20.34
CA ASN A 8 -9.82 -2.29 -20.31
C ASN A 8 -9.47 -2.78 -18.89
N GLY A 9 -9.79 -2.02 -17.84
CA GLY A 9 -9.56 -2.40 -16.44
C GLY A 9 -8.17 -2.09 -15.90
N TYR A 10 -7.26 -1.50 -16.69
CA TYR A 10 -5.98 -1.01 -16.20
C TYR A 10 -6.17 0.19 -15.27
N GLN A 11 -5.47 0.20 -14.15
CA GLN A 11 -5.51 1.31 -13.22
C GLN A 11 -4.09 1.73 -12.86
N THR A 12 -3.85 3.03 -12.84
CA THR A 12 -2.56 3.59 -12.40
C THR A 12 -2.80 4.55 -11.26
N LEU A 13 -2.01 4.42 -10.21
CA LEU A 13 -1.98 5.36 -9.09
C LEU A 13 -0.58 5.94 -8.99
N ALA A 14 -0.49 7.26 -8.83
CA ALA A 14 0.75 7.94 -8.51
C ALA A 14 0.52 8.97 -7.41
N GLY A 15 1.44 9.08 -6.47
CA GLY A 15 1.31 10.01 -5.37
C GLY A 15 2.64 10.60 -4.93
N PHE A 16 2.53 11.82 -4.41
CA PHE A 16 3.62 12.55 -3.78
C PHE A 16 3.14 13.15 -2.47
N SER A 17 3.95 13.10 -1.44
CA SER A 17 3.69 13.77 -0.17
C SER A 17 4.95 14.32 0.47
N ILE A 18 4.79 15.38 1.24
CA ILE A 18 5.85 15.98 2.04
C ILE A 18 5.38 15.99 3.49
N ALA A 19 6.18 15.42 4.37
CA ALA A 19 5.97 15.49 5.81
C ALA A 19 7.02 16.42 6.48
N HIS A 20 6.71 16.89 7.69
CA HIS A 20 7.58 17.76 8.48
C HIS A 20 7.93 19.08 7.78
N LEU A 21 6.96 19.70 7.09
CA LEU A 21 7.15 20.98 6.37
C LEU A 21 7.71 22.08 7.27
N ASN A 22 7.22 22.16 8.50
CA ASN A 22 7.60 23.15 9.52
C ASN A 22 8.86 22.76 10.29
N GLN A 23 9.48 21.61 10.01
CA GLN A 23 10.69 21.13 10.68
C GLN A 23 10.62 21.29 12.21
N PRO A 24 9.68 20.62 12.90
CA PRO A 24 9.54 20.78 14.35
C PRO A 24 10.84 20.37 15.06
N ASN A 25 11.11 21.00 16.21
CA ASN A 25 12.22 20.59 17.06
C ASN A 25 11.86 19.29 17.78
N SER A 26 12.64 18.23 17.57
CA SER A 26 12.46 16.91 18.19
C SER A 26 13.26 16.72 19.48
N SER A 27 14.10 17.70 19.86
CA SER A 27 14.92 17.61 21.06
C SER A 27 14.10 17.80 22.33
N PHE A 28 14.26 16.89 23.29
CA PHE A 28 13.78 17.04 24.68
C PHE A 28 14.72 17.90 25.54
N TYR A 29 15.91 18.20 25.05
CA TYR A 29 16.90 19.07 25.70
C TYR A 29 17.00 20.40 24.95
N ARG A 30 17.65 21.39 25.53
CA ARG A 30 17.76 22.75 25.00
C ARG A 30 18.50 22.90 23.66
N GLU A 31 18.97 21.81 23.09
CA GLU A 31 19.61 21.81 21.77
C GLU A 31 18.55 21.83 20.66
N LYS A 32 18.87 22.48 19.54
CA LYS A 32 17.99 22.51 18.36
C LYS A 32 18.27 21.27 17.51
N ASP A 33 17.36 20.31 17.56
CA ASP A 33 17.34 19.16 16.65
C ASP A 33 16.09 19.24 15.78
N LEU A 34 16.24 19.85 14.60
CA LEU A 34 15.14 20.05 13.67
C LEU A 34 14.88 18.77 12.87
N LEU A 35 13.66 18.28 12.95
CA LEU A 35 13.23 17.12 12.19
C LEU A 35 13.23 17.45 10.68
N ALA A 36 14.07 16.76 9.92
CA ALA A 36 14.20 16.98 8.49
C ALA A 36 12.90 16.69 7.74
N ARG A 37 12.63 17.44 6.68
CA ARG A 37 11.50 17.17 5.78
C ARG A 37 11.63 15.78 5.16
N LYS A 38 10.51 15.07 5.07
CA LYS A 38 10.42 13.78 4.42
C LYS A 38 9.61 13.91 3.14
N TYR A 39 10.20 13.49 2.04
CA TYR A 39 9.58 13.44 0.72
C TYR A 39 9.24 12.00 0.40
N ASN A 40 7.99 11.74 -0.02
CA ASN A 40 7.55 10.41 -0.38
C ASN A 40 6.97 10.44 -1.80
N PHE A 41 7.38 9.47 -2.62
CA PHE A 41 6.82 9.15 -3.93
C PHE A 41 6.32 7.72 -3.89
N HIS A 42 5.16 7.46 -4.43
CA HIS A 42 4.63 6.11 -4.54
C HIS A 42 3.79 5.97 -5.80
N GLY A 43 3.69 4.75 -6.27
CA GLY A 43 2.84 4.43 -7.39
C GLY A 43 2.54 2.95 -7.47
N SER A 44 1.43 2.62 -8.12
CA SER A 44 1.05 1.26 -8.46
C SER A 44 0.35 1.19 -9.82
N PHE A 45 0.32 -0.01 -10.38
CA PHE A 45 -0.27 -0.26 -11.68
C PHE A 45 -1.01 -1.59 -11.69
N ILE A 46 -2.34 -1.55 -11.61
CA ILE A 46 -3.15 -2.77 -11.71
C ILE A 46 -3.21 -3.24 -13.15
N TYR A 47 -2.68 -4.43 -13.39
CA TYR A 47 -2.68 -5.13 -14.66
C TYR A 47 -3.64 -6.33 -14.58
N PRO A 48 -4.79 -6.31 -15.26
CA PRO A 48 -5.70 -7.46 -15.31
C PRO A 48 -5.09 -8.56 -16.19
N ILE A 49 -4.73 -9.69 -15.57
CA ILE A 49 -4.23 -10.87 -16.26
C ILE A 49 -5.40 -11.61 -16.91
N ASN A 50 -6.51 -11.75 -16.17
CA ASN A 50 -7.76 -12.34 -16.66
C ASN A 50 -8.95 -11.80 -15.83
N GLU A 51 -10.16 -12.36 -16.05
CA GLU A 51 -11.37 -11.90 -15.34
C GLU A 51 -11.32 -12.05 -13.81
N ARG A 52 -10.46 -12.92 -13.29
CA ARG A 52 -10.39 -13.25 -11.85
C ARG A 52 -9.04 -12.92 -11.22
N LEU A 53 -8.07 -12.49 -11.99
CA LEU A 53 -6.70 -12.34 -11.50
C LEU A 53 -6.10 -11.03 -11.99
N ASP A 54 -5.67 -10.21 -11.05
CA ASP A 54 -4.93 -8.98 -11.33
C ASP A 54 -3.52 -9.06 -10.72
N LEU A 55 -2.58 -8.40 -11.35
CA LEU A 55 -1.25 -8.12 -10.84
C LEU A 55 -1.16 -6.62 -10.53
N ASP A 56 -0.74 -6.26 -9.33
CA ASP A 56 -0.54 -4.87 -8.89
C ASP A 56 0.91 -4.62 -8.49
N PRO A 57 1.84 -4.42 -9.46
CA PRO A 57 3.17 -3.96 -9.14
C PRO A 57 3.12 -2.55 -8.54
N SER A 58 3.90 -2.34 -7.49
CA SER A 58 3.95 -1.07 -6.80
C SER A 58 5.36 -0.69 -6.35
N PHE A 59 5.57 0.60 -6.16
CA PHE A 59 6.81 1.13 -5.62
C PHE A 59 6.53 2.25 -4.62
N SER A 60 7.42 2.39 -3.67
CA SER A 60 7.48 3.53 -2.75
C SER A 60 8.92 3.96 -2.58
N PHE A 61 9.16 5.26 -2.69
CA PHE A 61 10.46 5.89 -2.50
C PHE A 61 10.33 7.04 -1.52
N SER A 62 11.12 7.03 -0.46
CA SER A 62 11.13 8.13 0.50
C SER A 62 12.54 8.59 0.83
N VAL A 63 12.69 9.90 1.01
CA VAL A 63 13.94 10.56 1.39
C VAL A 63 13.70 11.45 2.58
N GLN A 64 14.52 11.27 3.62
CA GLN A 64 14.55 12.14 4.79
C GLN A 64 16.00 12.37 5.21
N ASN A 65 16.47 13.60 5.12
CA ASN A 65 17.88 13.95 5.34
C ASN A 65 18.78 13.10 4.41
N LYS A 66 19.70 12.31 4.98
CA LYS A 66 20.60 11.39 4.27
C LYS A 66 20.02 9.97 4.09
N ASN A 67 18.86 9.70 4.70
CA ASN A 67 18.25 8.38 4.67
C ASN A 67 17.29 8.26 3.48
N THR A 68 17.49 7.21 2.70
CA THR A 68 16.59 6.82 1.61
C THR A 68 15.96 5.47 1.93
N ASN A 69 14.68 5.32 1.65
CA ASN A 69 13.98 4.05 1.73
C ASN A 69 13.26 3.80 0.41
N THR A 70 13.54 2.66 -0.20
CA THR A 70 12.92 2.24 -1.45
C THR A 70 12.30 0.87 -1.25
N VAL A 71 11.01 0.77 -1.53
CA VAL A 71 10.25 -0.47 -1.50
C VAL A 71 9.72 -0.72 -2.90
N LEU A 72 9.94 -1.92 -3.41
CA LEU A 72 9.43 -2.40 -4.69
C LEU A 72 8.72 -3.72 -4.44
N GLY A 73 7.60 -3.95 -5.09
CA GLY A 73 6.89 -5.20 -4.92
C GLY A 73 5.69 -5.34 -5.83
N ALA A 74 4.96 -6.41 -5.63
CA ALA A 74 3.71 -6.63 -6.34
C ALA A 74 2.76 -7.47 -5.48
N ASP A 75 1.49 -7.20 -5.60
CA ASP A 75 0.39 -8.02 -5.14
C ASP A 75 -0.23 -8.79 -6.31
N LEU A 76 -0.55 -10.05 -6.08
CA LEU A 76 -1.40 -10.86 -6.94
C LEU A 76 -2.77 -10.93 -6.29
N ILE A 77 -3.82 -10.47 -6.98
CA ILE A 77 -5.17 -10.33 -6.44
C ILE A 77 -6.09 -11.29 -7.17
N TYR A 78 -6.68 -12.22 -6.44
CA TYR A 78 -7.61 -13.21 -6.97
C TYR A 78 -9.03 -12.94 -6.49
N TYR A 79 -9.98 -12.79 -7.41
CA TYR A 79 -11.39 -12.48 -7.16
C TYR A 79 -12.24 -13.75 -7.10
N LEU A 80 -12.74 -14.10 -5.92
CA LEU A 80 -13.59 -15.29 -5.71
C LEU A 80 -15.06 -15.06 -6.10
N GLY A 81 -15.55 -13.84 -6.00
CA GLY A 81 -16.98 -13.53 -6.07
C GLY A 81 -17.38 -12.46 -7.09
N ARG A 82 -16.69 -12.34 -8.24
CA ARG A 82 -17.00 -11.29 -9.23
C ARG A 82 -18.44 -11.36 -9.83
N GLN A 83 -19.09 -12.52 -9.75
CA GLN A 83 -20.46 -12.76 -10.25
C GLN A 83 -21.48 -12.95 -9.12
N THR A 84 -21.07 -12.98 -7.86
CA THR A 84 -21.93 -13.13 -6.69
C THR A 84 -22.06 -11.80 -5.93
N MET A 85 -23.11 -11.66 -5.12
CA MET A 85 -23.32 -10.48 -4.27
C MET A 85 -22.22 -10.30 -3.21
N GLU A 86 -21.48 -11.35 -2.89
CA GLU A 86 -20.37 -11.33 -1.95
C GLU A 86 -19.05 -11.09 -2.70
N LYS A 87 -18.38 -10.01 -2.39
CA LYS A 87 -17.08 -9.65 -2.94
C LYS A 87 -15.99 -10.15 -2.00
N ILE A 88 -15.35 -11.23 -2.39
CA ILE A 88 -14.19 -11.77 -1.68
C ILE A 88 -13.00 -11.73 -2.62
N ASP A 89 -11.97 -11.01 -2.21
CA ASP A 89 -10.69 -10.91 -2.92
C ASP A 89 -9.60 -11.51 -2.04
N LEU A 90 -8.81 -12.42 -2.57
CA LEU A 90 -7.60 -12.92 -1.93
C LEU A 90 -6.38 -12.22 -2.51
N LYS A 91 -5.42 -11.89 -1.67
CA LYS A 91 -4.24 -11.15 -2.04
C LYS A 91 -2.98 -11.86 -1.53
N ILE A 92 -1.99 -11.99 -2.39
CA ILE A 92 -0.65 -12.47 -2.02
C ILE A 92 0.35 -11.44 -2.53
N GLY A 93 1.17 -10.89 -1.64
CA GLY A 93 2.14 -9.86 -1.95
C GLY A 93 3.57 -10.28 -1.64
N PHE A 94 4.49 -9.75 -2.44
CA PHE A 94 5.92 -9.82 -2.22
C PHE A 94 6.54 -8.45 -2.42
N PHE A 95 7.27 -7.97 -1.40
CA PHE A 95 7.89 -6.65 -1.41
C PHE A 95 9.35 -6.76 -0.97
N ALA A 96 10.20 -6.00 -1.64
CA ALA A 96 11.60 -5.84 -1.29
C ALA A 96 11.87 -4.41 -0.83
N ARG A 97 12.28 -4.24 0.42
CA ARG A 97 12.88 -3.01 0.91
C ARG A 97 14.36 -3.07 0.62
N LEU A 98 14.80 -2.26 -0.35
CA LEU A 98 16.18 -2.34 -0.84
C LEU A 98 17.19 -2.15 0.29
N ARG A 99 18.14 -3.08 0.41
CA ARG A 99 19.22 -3.16 1.40
C ARG A 99 18.78 -3.46 2.84
N ASP A 100 17.52 -3.83 3.06
CA ASP A 100 17.01 -3.98 4.42
C ASP A 100 16.24 -5.28 4.63
N ALA A 101 15.11 -5.49 3.92
CA ALA A 101 14.20 -6.58 4.22
C ALA A 101 13.42 -7.07 2.99
N PHE A 102 12.89 -8.29 3.10
CA PHE A 102 11.82 -8.79 2.24
C PHE A 102 10.56 -8.97 3.07
N ASN A 103 9.43 -8.58 2.50
CA ASN A 103 8.12 -8.74 3.13
C ASN A 103 7.24 -9.63 2.24
N PHE A 104 6.58 -10.60 2.89
CA PHE A 104 5.55 -11.44 2.29
C PHE A 104 4.22 -11.12 2.93
N THR A 105 3.17 -10.95 2.15
CA THR A 105 1.84 -10.67 2.64
C THR A 105 0.84 -11.66 2.09
N VAL A 106 -0.15 -12.02 2.91
CA VAL A 106 -1.36 -12.73 2.49
C VAL A 106 -2.54 -11.98 3.06
N GLY A 107 -3.50 -11.64 2.23
CA GLY A 107 -4.63 -10.84 2.63
C GLY A 107 -5.95 -11.33 2.05
N MET A 108 -7.03 -10.89 2.68
CA MET A 108 -8.39 -11.10 2.23
C MET A 108 -9.20 -9.83 2.41
N ASN A 109 -9.89 -9.42 1.36
CA ASN A 109 -10.92 -8.39 1.43
C ASN A 109 -12.29 -9.05 1.33
N HIS A 110 -13.21 -8.67 2.20
CA HIS A 110 -14.60 -9.08 2.18
C HIS A 110 -15.48 -7.88 2.44
N ASP A 111 -16.19 -7.40 1.43
CA ASP A 111 -17.01 -6.19 1.46
C ASP A 111 -16.23 -4.95 1.94
N ASN A 112 -16.47 -4.56 3.19
CA ASN A 112 -15.86 -3.39 3.82
C ASN A 112 -14.67 -3.74 4.73
N TRP A 113 -14.36 -5.04 4.88
CA TRP A 113 -13.30 -5.52 5.75
C TRP A 113 -12.07 -5.93 4.94
N SER A 114 -10.91 -5.65 5.47
CA SER A 114 -9.63 -6.22 5.01
C SER A 114 -8.89 -6.85 6.18
N ILE A 115 -8.31 -7.99 5.95
CA ILE A 115 -7.43 -8.68 6.89
C ILE A 115 -6.17 -9.04 6.13
N ASP A 116 -5.02 -8.57 6.60
CA ASP A 116 -3.72 -8.87 6.01
C ASP A 116 -2.78 -9.44 7.07
N LEU A 117 -2.03 -10.47 6.69
CA LEU A 117 -0.95 -11.07 7.46
C LEU A 117 0.35 -10.81 6.72
N GLY A 118 1.34 -10.27 7.41
CA GLY A 118 2.65 -9.96 6.87
C GLY A 118 3.77 -10.69 7.62
N TYR A 119 4.85 -11.01 6.92
CA TYR A 119 6.08 -11.52 7.51
C TYR A 119 7.29 -10.82 6.88
N ASP A 120 8.02 -10.10 7.72
CA ASP A 120 9.25 -9.39 7.34
C ASP A 120 10.48 -10.24 7.61
N LEU A 121 11.31 -10.44 6.59
CA LEU A 121 12.62 -11.06 6.68
C LEU A 121 13.71 -10.00 6.59
N ASN A 122 14.43 -9.74 7.68
CA ASN A 122 15.56 -8.83 7.67
C ASN A 122 16.77 -9.49 7.01
N VAL A 123 17.35 -8.82 5.99
CA VAL A 123 18.56 -9.27 5.29
C VAL A 123 19.69 -8.24 5.39
N SER A 124 19.49 -7.18 6.16
CA SER A 124 20.50 -6.13 6.38
C SER A 124 21.65 -6.60 7.30
N GLY A 125 22.75 -5.84 7.35
CA GLY A 125 23.90 -6.15 8.23
C GLY A 125 23.58 -6.23 9.75
N LEU A 126 22.35 -5.94 10.17
CA LEU A 126 21.79 -6.14 11.51
C LEU A 126 21.36 -7.60 11.78
N THR A 127 21.49 -8.49 10.79
CA THR A 127 21.15 -9.94 10.95
C THR A 127 21.90 -10.63 12.09
N SER A 128 23.11 -10.17 12.40
CA SER A 128 23.89 -10.68 13.55
C SER A 128 23.26 -10.34 14.90
N ALA A 129 22.49 -9.26 15.01
CA ALA A 129 21.81 -8.86 16.25
C ALA A 129 20.39 -9.45 16.34
N SER A 130 19.70 -9.66 15.22
CA SER A 130 18.32 -10.17 15.17
C SER A 130 18.23 -11.69 14.97
N GLN A 131 19.36 -12.39 14.79
CA GLN A 131 19.42 -13.82 14.45
C GLN A 131 18.53 -14.21 13.26
N THR A 132 18.41 -13.34 12.27
CA THR A 132 17.51 -13.50 11.10
C THR A 132 16.02 -13.67 11.47
N ARG A 133 15.62 -13.38 12.70
CA ARG A 133 14.22 -13.45 13.10
C ARG A 133 13.45 -12.32 12.43
N GLY A 134 12.47 -12.71 11.62
CA GLY A 134 11.51 -11.79 11.02
C GLY A 134 10.48 -11.27 12.02
N ALA A 135 9.73 -10.27 11.60
CA ALA A 135 8.58 -9.78 12.34
C ALA A 135 7.29 -10.27 11.67
N PHE A 136 6.34 -10.72 12.48
CA PHE A 136 5.00 -11.06 12.03
C PHE A 136 4.07 -9.88 12.28
N GLU A 137 3.29 -9.50 11.29
CA GLU A 137 2.36 -8.39 11.35
C GLU A 137 0.95 -8.85 11.00
N ILE A 138 -0.05 -8.32 11.72
CA ILE A 138 -1.47 -8.51 11.43
C ILE A 138 -2.09 -7.13 11.25
N SER A 139 -2.77 -6.92 10.14
CA SER A 139 -3.54 -5.71 9.87
C SER A 139 -5.01 -6.05 9.68
N ILE A 140 -5.89 -5.28 10.30
CA ILE A 140 -7.34 -5.36 10.11
C ILE A 140 -7.83 -3.98 9.75
N GLY A 141 -8.46 -3.87 8.59
CA GLY A 141 -9.04 -2.64 8.08
C GLY A 141 -10.56 -2.73 7.97
N TYR A 142 -11.21 -1.61 8.20
CA TYR A 142 -12.65 -1.44 7.93
C TYR A 142 -12.90 -0.11 7.25
N VAL A 143 -13.53 -0.13 6.08
CA VAL A 143 -13.87 1.06 5.30
C VAL A 143 -15.37 1.22 5.19
N ASN A 144 -15.92 2.25 5.84
CA ASN A 144 -17.34 2.58 5.71
C ASN A 144 -17.51 3.79 4.77
N ARG A 145 -18.35 3.65 3.76
CA ARG A 145 -18.69 4.74 2.83
C ARG A 145 -19.83 5.57 3.45
N VAL A 146 -19.48 6.67 4.10
CA VAL A 146 -20.45 7.54 4.80
C VAL A 146 -21.27 8.42 3.84
N PHE A 147 -20.83 8.63 2.60
CA PHE A 147 -21.48 9.56 1.68
C PHE A 147 -22.11 8.86 0.46
N LYS A 148 -23.42 8.64 0.53
CA LYS A 148 -24.27 8.24 -0.60
C LYS A 148 -24.67 9.41 -1.54
N GLY A 149 -24.06 10.60 -1.44
CA GLY A 149 -24.63 11.81 -1.99
C GLY A 149 -23.87 12.51 -3.11
N ALA A 150 -22.68 12.10 -3.50
CA ALA A 150 -21.95 12.76 -4.59
C ALA A 150 -21.86 11.83 -5.80
N LYS A 151 -22.75 12.01 -6.76
CA LYS A 151 -22.80 11.25 -8.04
C LYS A 151 -21.50 11.27 -8.86
N ASN A 152 -20.46 12.01 -8.43
CA ASN A 152 -19.20 12.17 -9.19
C ASN A 152 -17.91 12.12 -8.37
N MET A 153 -17.93 11.70 -7.09
CA MET A 153 -16.70 11.47 -6.33
C MET A 153 -16.30 10.01 -6.41
N LYS A 154 -15.26 9.74 -7.19
CA LYS A 154 -14.60 8.44 -7.26
C LYS A 154 -13.60 8.35 -6.09
N PHE A 155 -13.97 7.67 -5.01
CA PHE A 155 -13.02 7.31 -3.96
C PHE A 155 -12.38 5.98 -4.33
N ILE A 156 -11.05 5.96 -4.38
CA ILE A 156 -10.28 4.75 -4.62
C ILE A 156 -9.84 4.23 -3.28
N VAL A 157 -10.35 3.07 -2.91
CA VAL A 157 -9.81 2.27 -1.83
C VAL A 157 -8.79 1.33 -2.47
N PRO A 158 -7.56 1.18 -1.94
CA PRO A 158 -6.63 0.18 -2.45
C PRO A 158 -7.32 -1.18 -2.48
N GLY A 159 -7.40 -1.80 -3.67
CA GLY A 159 -8.09 -3.07 -3.90
C GLY A 159 -9.51 -2.98 -4.46
N ASP A 160 -10.15 -1.83 -4.49
CA ASP A 160 -11.48 -1.69 -5.11
C ASP A 160 -11.38 -1.32 -6.59
N ARG A 161 -11.81 -2.20 -7.48
CA ARG A 161 -12.24 -1.79 -8.82
C ARG A 161 -13.51 -0.96 -8.67
N LEU A 162 -13.51 0.26 -9.21
CA LEU A 162 -14.68 1.11 -9.27
C LEU A 162 -15.85 0.35 -9.91
N LEU A 163 -16.87 0.10 -9.14
CA LEU A 163 -18.13 -0.39 -9.67
C LEU A 163 -18.92 0.83 -10.18
N TRP A 164 -19.15 0.81 -11.48
CA TRP A 164 -20.12 1.69 -12.10
C TRP A 164 -21.51 1.32 -11.60
N TRP A 165 -22.20 2.25 -10.97
CA TRP A 165 -23.64 2.19 -10.84
C TRP A 165 -24.23 2.85 -12.06
N GLU A 166 -24.71 2.06 -12.97
CA GLU A 166 -25.67 2.55 -13.94
C GLU A 166 -27.01 2.77 -13.25
N SER A 167 -27.56 3.92 -13.51
CA SER A 167 -28.86 4.55 -13.24
C SER A 167 -29.95 3.76 -12.55
#